data_d44c0c3daac268811466ab0581cc54bb
#
_entry.id   d44c0c3daac268811466ab0581cc54bb
#
_cell.length_a   1.000
_cell.length_b   1.000
_cell.length_c   1.000
_cell.angle_alpha   90.00
_cell.angle_beta   90.00
_cell.angle_gamma   90.00
#
_symmetry.space_group_name_H-M   'P 1'
#
loop_
_entity.id
_entity.type
_entity.pdbx_description
1 polymer ?
#
loop_
_entity_poly.entity_id
_entity_poly.type
_entity_poly.pdbx_seq_one_letter_code
_entity_poly.pdbx_strand_id
1 'polypeptide(L)'
;MAQNLNKVKRRIQTIESTKKVTSAMKLVSSVKFSQLQREFHARDLYFNSIQELTNNVLSAAKGENVDGYYLNENHNSEKILYVVVTSSLGLCGSYNYNVIKTFTNLYKNGDEVLPIGTTGYNILKNEKDLIIHDKFVNIMENLEISKIRILEKYLFKLFKEKKFKKIVLIYTHYKNAISFQVKSFDLLPITFDLVEKTKLNPGDYDPNIASFAHRVAKKFVVSTIYIKLFESFLSEQASRRNAMENADKNASELIDKLKIQFNKARQAAITQEITEVVAGSLNKWG
;
A
#
# COMPACT_ATOMS: atom_id res chain seq x y z
N MET A 1 -42.47 -24.27 2.03
CA MET A 1 -41.16 -24.87 2.42
C MET A 1 -40.18 -24.98 1.24
N ALA A 2 -40.59 -25.43 0.06
CA ALA A 2 -39.73 -25.55 -1.14
C ALA A 2 -39.00 -24.26 -1.53
N GLN A 3 -39.62 -23.07 -1.36
CA GLN A 3 -39.04 -21.77 -1.62
C GLN A 3 -37.82 -21.47 -0.71
N ASN A 4 -37.86 -21.95 0.54
CA ASN A 4 -36.76 -21.76 1.51
C ASN A 4 -35.57 -22.66 1.19
N LEU A 5 -35.80 -23.88 0.75
CA LEU A 5 -34.80 -24.86 0.31
C LEU A 5 -34.01 -24.31 -0.90
N ASN A 6 -34.72 -23.83 -1.91
CA ASN A 6 -34.10 -23.23 -3.10
C ASN A 6 -33.28 -21.96 -2.79
N LYS A 7 -33.73 -21.14 -1.83
CA LYS A 7 -33.00 -19.96 -1.35
C LYS A 7 -31.66 -20.35 -0.69
N VAL A 8 -31.68 -21.36 0.19
CA VAL A 8 -30.44 -21.85 0.84
C VAL A 8 -29.48 -22.46 -0.19
N LYS A 9 -29.98 -23.25 -1.12
CA LYS A 9 -29.19 -23.85 -2.20
C LYS A 9 -28.48 -22.80 -3.05
N ARG A 10 -29.22 -21.75 -3.48
CA ARG A 10 -28.63 -20.61 -4.23
C ARG A 10 -27.55 -19.90 -3.42
N ARG A 11 -27.78 -19.70 -2.11
CA ARG A 11 -26.81 -19.07 -1.22
C ARG A 11 -25.52 -19.87 -1.11
N ILE A 12 -25.60 -21.21 -1.00
CA ILE A 12 -24.43 -22.10 -1.03
C ILE A 12 -23.66 -21.90 -2.33
N GLN A 13 -24.32 -21.97 -3.48
CA GLN A 13 -23.68 -21.80 -4.80
C GLN A 13 -22.98 -20.42 -4.94
N THR A 14 -23.59 -19.35 -4.45
CA THR A 14 -22.99 -18.01 -4.47
C THR A 14 -21.71 -17.97 -3.64
N ILE A 15 -21.74 -18.55 -2.42
CA ILE A 15 -20.57 -18.54 -1.53
C ILE A 15 -19.46 -19.45 -2.08
N GLU A 16 -19.80 -20.59 -2.68
CA GLU A 16 -18.83 -21.47 -3.36
C GLU A 16 -18.14 -20.74 -4.54
N SER A 17 -18.89 -19.97 -5.31
CA SER A 17 -18.32 -19.13 -6.38
C SER A 17 -17.42 -18.03 -5.82
N THR A 18 -17.83 -17.36 -4.76
CA THR A 18 -17.01 -16.34 -4.06
C THR A 18 -15.73 -16.97 -3.51
N LYS A 19 -15.81 -18.15 -2.90
CA LYS A 19 -14.65 -18.90 -2.40
C LYS A 19 -13.65 -19.22 -3.50
N LYS A 20 -14.11 -19.63 -4.69
CA LYS A 20 -13.21 -19.86 -5.84
C LYS A 20 -12.43 -18.60 -6.21
N VAL A 21 -13.09 -17.43 -6.21
CA VAL A 21 -12.44 -16.13 -6.51
C VAL A 21 -11.42 -15.78 -5.42
N THR A 22 -11.78 -15.88 -4.12
CA THR A 22 -10.85 -15.56 -3.03
C THR A 22 -9.64 -16.49 -3.01
N SER A 23 -9.84 -17.80 -3.27
CA SER A 23 -8.75 -18.77 -3.39
C SER A 23 -7.80 -18.44 -4.55
N ALA A 24 -8.33 -18.07 -5.72
CA ALA A 24 -7.52 -17.66 -6.86
C ALA A 24 -6.73 -16.37 -6.54
N MET A 25 -7.36 -15.36 -5.94
CA MET A 25 -6.70 -14.12 -5.53
C MET A 25 -5.63 -14.35 -4.47
N LYS A 26 -5.86 -15.26 -3.49
CA LYS A 26 -4.85 -15.69 -2.53
C LYS A 26 -3.62 -16.26 -3.22
N LEU A 27 -3.83 -17.16 -4.20
CA LEU A 27 -2.73 -17.79 -4.93
C LEU A 27 -1.91 -16.74 -5.71
N VAL A 28 -2.55 -15.87 -6.47
CA VAL A 28 -1.89 -14.80 -7.24
C VAL A 28 -1.08 -13.88 -6.32
N SER A 29 -1.68 -13.45 -5.19
CA SER A 29 -0.98 -12.59 -4.22
C SER A 29 0.18 -13.31 -3.54
N SER A 30 0.07 -14.62 -3.28
CA SER A 30 1.15 -15.43 -2.71
C SER A 30 2.35 -15.54 -3.66
N VAL A 31 2.11 -15.76 -4.95
CA VAL A 31 3.18 -15.81 -5.97
C VAL A 31 3.87 -14.47 -6.07
N LYS A 32 3.11 -13.36 -6.21
CA LYS A 32 3.67 -12.02 -6.25
C LYS A 32 4.45 -11.67 -4.99
N PHE A 33 3.90 -11.99 -3.82
CA PHE A 33 4.59 -11.76 -2.55
C PHE A 33 5.93 -12.49 -2.48
N SER A 34 5.96 -13.79 -2.83
CA SER A 34 7.19 -14.59 -2.80
C SER A 34 8.25 -14.06 -3.79
N GLN A 35 7.83 -13.57 -4.95
CA GLN A 35 8.74 -12.93 -5.91
C GLN A 35 9.33 -11.64 -5.33
N LEU A 36 8.47 -10.73 -4.85
CA LEU A 36 8.90 -9.45 -4.29
C LEU A 36 9.78 -9.63 -3.04
N GLN A 37 9.48 -10.62 -2.18
CA GLN A 37 10.25 -10.89 -0.98
C GLN A 37 11.68 -11.32 -1.31
N ARG A 38 11.89 -12.12 -2.35
CA ARG A 38 13.24 -12.52 -2.81
C ARG A 38 14.06 -11.31 -3.30
N GLU A 39 13.41 -10.37 -3.97
CA GLU A 39 14.07 -9.18 -4.49
C GLU A 39 14.31 -8.11 -3.40
N PHE A 40 13.47 -8.08 -2.37
CA PHE A 40 13.48 -7.02 -1.35
C PHE A 40 14.81 -6.95 -0.62
N HIS A 41 15.37 -8.07 -0.19
CA HIS A 41 16.61 -8.10 0.58
C HIS A 41 17.80 -7.45 -0.18
N ALA A 42 18.00 -7.79 -1.44
CA ALA A 42 19.04 -7.19 -2.25
C ALA A 42 18.85 -5.68 -2.47
N ARG A 43 17.58 -5.25 -2.64
CA ARG A 43 17.22 -3.84 -2.82
C ARG A 43 17.41 -3.03 -1.53
N ASP A 44 17.09 -3.62 -0.39
CA ASP A 44 17.27 -3.00 0.93
C ASP A 44 18.76 -2.83 1.26
N LEU A 45 19.59 -3.83 1.00
CA LEU A 45 21.05 -3.73 1.14
C LEU A 45 21.62 -2.60 0.27
N TYR A 46 21.18 -2.52 -1.00
CA TYR A 46 21.61 -1.44 -1.89
C TYR A 46 21.19 -0.06 -1.37
N PHE A 47 19.96 0.06 -0.86
CA PHE A 47 19.46 1.31 -0.28
C PHE A 47 20.28 1.73 0.94
N ASN A 48 20.57 0.80 1.85
CA ASN A 48 21.38 1.05 3.05
C ASN A 48 22.79 1.54 2.67
N SER A 49 23.42 0.95 1.65
CA SER A 49 24.71 1.42 1.14
C SER A 49 24.65 2.83 0.54
N ILE A 50 23.56 3.17 -0.16
CA ILE A 50 23.35 4.55 -0.67
C ILE A 50 23.11 5.52 0.47
N GLN A 51 22.39 5.13 1.53
CA GLN A 51 22.16 5.96 2.71
C GLN A 51 23.46 6.24 3.44
N GLU A 52 24.28 5.22 3.68
CA GLU A 52 25.60 5.36 4.30
C GLU A 52 26.52 6.29 3.49
N LEU A 53 26.61 6.06 2.17
CA LEU A 53 27.36 6.95 1.27
C LEU A 53 26.85 8.39 1.36
N THR A 54 25.53 8.58 1.40
CA THR A 54 24.93 9.93 1.47
C THR A 54 25.30 10.60 2.78
N ASN A 55 25.20 9.92 3.92
CA ASN A 55 25.58 10.46 5.22
C ASN A 55 27.07 10.85 5.24
N ASN A 56 27.95 10.02 4.71
CA ASN A 56 29.38 10.28 4.65
C ASN A 56 29.71 11.50 3.77
N VAL A 57 29.11 11.55 2.57
CA VAL A 57 29.38 12.64 1.60
C VAL A 57 28.82 13.98 2.09
N LEU A 58 27.59 13.98 2.64
CA LEU A 58 27.00 15.21 3.16
C LEU A 58 27.72 15.71 4.43
N SER A 59 28.23 14.79 5.25
CA SER A 59 29.06 15.15 6.41
C SER A 59 30.42 15.74 5.99
N ALA A 60 31.07 15.20 4.97
CA ALA A 60 32.32 15.73 4.42
C ALA A 60 32.14 17.07 3.70
N ALA A 61 30.96 17.29 3.09
CA ALA A 61 30.61 18.54 2.42
C ALA A 61 30.11 19.63 3.35
N LYS A 62 30.07 19.38 4.66
CA LYS A 62 29.64 20.37 5.68
C LYS A 62 30.59 21.57 5.68
N GLY A 63 30.04 22.75 5.40
CA GLY A 63 30.82 23.98 5.27
C GLY A 63 31.12 24.40 3.83
N GLU A 64 30.94 23.50 2.87
CA GLU A 64 30.98 23.84 1.45
C GLU A 64 29.60 24.34 0.98
N ASN A 65 29.59 25.11 -0.10
CA ASN A 65 28.37 25.67 -0.68
C ASN A 65 27.62 24.57 -1.47
N VAL A 66 27.14 23.53 -0.74
CA VAL A 66 26.28 22.51 -1.32
C VAL A 66 24.94 23.16 -1.65
N ASP A 67 24.51 23.06 -2.91
CA ASP A 67 23.25 23.63 -3.39
C ASP A 67 22.11 23.18 -2.43
N GLY A 68 21.70 24.12 -1.55
CA GLY A 68 20.88 23.84 -0.36
C GLY A 68 19.44 23.38 -0.62
N TYR A 69 19.06 23.21 -1.91
CA TYR A 69 17.70 22.82 -2.28
C TYR A 69 17.24 21.46 -1.77
N TYR A 70 18.16 20.52 -1.54
CA TYR A 70 17.80 19.20 -0.96
C TYR A 70 17.88 19.17 0.56
N LEU A 71 18.62 20.11 1.18
CA LEU A 71 19.03 20.03 2.58
C LEU A 71 18.34 21.06 3.48
N ASN A 72 17.87 22.16 2.92
CA ASN A 72 17.33 23.26 3.71
C ASN A 72 15.79 23.26 3.69
N GLU A 73 15.20 23.42 4.86
CA GLU A 73 13.76 23.70 4.96
C GLU A 73 13.41 24.99 4.23
N ASN A 74 12.27 24.98 3.59
CA ASN A 74 11.73 26.17 2.98
C ASN A 74 10.90 26.95 4.01
N HIS A 75 11.48 28.00 4.58
CA HIS A 75 10.80 28.84 5.57
C HIS A 75 9.76 29.82 4.97
N ASN A 76 9.63 29.88 3.65
CA ASN A 76 8.68 30.78 2.98
C ASN A 76 7.28 30.17 2.81
N SER A 77 7.09 28.92 3.21
CA SER A 77 5.82 28.20 3.15
C SER A 77 5.63 27.37 4.41
N GLU A 78 4.40 27.30 4.89
CA GLU A 78 4.02 26.35 5.97
C GLU A 78 3.37 25.08 5.42
N LYS A 79 3.06 25.04 4.12
CA LYS A 79 2.38 23.92 3.47
C LYS A 79 3.26 22.69 3.37
N ILE A 80 2.65 21.53 3.53
CA ILE A 80 3.28 20.21 3.34
C ILE A 80 2.65 19.53 2.12
N LEU A 81 3.49 18.88 1.30
CA LEU A 81 3.02 17.98 0.27
C LEU A 81 3.15 16.54 0.78
N TYR A 82 2.03 15.85 0.92
CA TYR A 82 2.00 14.45 1.30
C TYR A 82 1.95 13.54 0.05
N VAL A 83 2.95 12.69 -0.11
CA VAL A 83 2.93 11.60 -1.09
C VAL A 83 2.34 10.37 -0.40
N VAL A 84 1.11 9.99 -0.75
CA VAL A 84 0.35 8.95 -0.04
C VAL A 84 0.29 7.68 -0.87
N VAL A 85 0.94 6.62 -0.40
CA VAL A 85 1.07 5.35 -1.14
C VAL A 85 -0.01 4.37 -0.73
N THR A 86 -0.93 4.10 -1.65
CA THR A 86 -2.02 3.14 -1.50
C THR A 86 -1.97 2.07 -2.60
N SER A 87 -2.84 1.08 -2.53
CA SER A 87 -2.96 0.07 -3.58
C SER A 87 -3.71 0.57 -4.82
N SER A 88 -3.43 -0.05 -5.95
CA SER A 88 -4.26 0.12 -7.16
C SER A 88 -5.50 -0.78 -7.16
N LEU A 89 -5.48 -1.91 -6.45
CA LEU A 89 -6.60 -2.84 -6.32
C LEU A 89 -7.01 -2.96 -4.86
N GLY A 90 -8.31 -3.05 -4.61
CA GLY A 90 -8.86 -3.30 -3.27
C GLY A 90 -8.58 -4.71 -2.73
N LEU A 91 -9.39 -5.14 -1.79
CA LEU A 91 -9.36 -6.46 -1.16
C LEU A 91 -8.03 -6.81 -0.44
N CYS A 92 -7.35 -5.79 0.07
CA CYS A 92 -6.10 -5.90 0.83
C CYS A 92 -6.30 -5.62 2.34
N GLY A 93 -7.44 -6.02 2.89
CA GLY A 93 -7.75 -5.84 4.32
C GLY A 93 -7.73 -4.37 4.74
N SER A 94 -7.09 -4.07 5.86
CA SER A 94 -6.98 -2.71 6.42
C SER A 94 -5.84 -1.86 5.81
N TYR A 95 -5.11 -2.37 4.80
CA TYR A 95 -3.94 -1.70 4.23
C TYR A 95 -4.21 -0.24 3.84
N ASN A 96 -5.18 -0.01 2.94
CA ASN A 96 -5.51 1.33 2.48
C ASN A 96 -6.10 2.21 3.59
N TYR A 97 -6.98 1.65 4.43
CA TYR A 97 -7.58 2.36 5.54
C TYR A 97 -6.51 2.92 6.49
N ASN A 98 -5.51 2.12 6.85
CA ASN A 98 -4.45 2.54 7.76
C ASN A 98 -3.60 3.68 7.16
N VAL A 99 -3.31 3.63 5.85
CA VAL A 99 -2.57 4.69 5.15
C VAL A 99 -3.38 6.00 5.14
N ILE A 100 -4.64 5.94 4.74
CA ILE A 100 -5.52 7.12 4.69
C ILE A 100 -5.71 7.70 6.09
N LYS A 101 -5.96 6.86 7.11
CA LYS A 101 -6.07 7.29 8.49
C LYS A 101 -4.81 8.03 8.97
N THR A 102 -3.63 7.53 8.63
CA THR A 102 -2.36 8.19 8.97
C THR A 102 -2.25 9.55 8.28
N PHE A 103 -2.59 9.63 7.00
CA PHE A 103 -2.63 10.90 6.26
C PHE A 103 -3.60 11.89 6.92
N THR A 104 -4.86 11.48 7.18
CA THR A 104 -5.87 12.36 7.79
C THR A 104 -5.44 12.90 9.16
N ASN A 105 -4.72 12.08 9.96
CA ASN A 105 -4.21 12.52 11.25
C ASN A 105 -3.07 13.55 11.16
N LEU A 106 -2.31 13.57 10.05
CA LEU A 106 -1.18 14.48 9.82
C LEU A 106 -1.58 15.72 9.04
N TYR A 107 -2.60 15.60 8.19
CA TYR A 107 -3.07 16.66 7.29
C TYR A 107 -3.55 17.89 8.06
N LYS A 108 -3.17 19.05 7.58
CA LYS A 108 -3.66 20.36 8.02
C LYS A 108 -4.28 21.11 6.85
N ASN A 109 -5.22 21.99 7.14
CA ASN A 109 -5.87 22.79 6.10
C ASN A 109 -4.83 23.63 5.33
N GLY A 110 -4.84 23.52 4.01
CA GLY A 110 -3.88 24.16 3.11
C GLY A 110 -2.75 23.24 2.64
N ASP A 111 -2.55 22.07 3.25
CA ASP A 111 -1.64 21.05 2.74
C ASP A 111 -2.16 20.44 1.43
N GLU A 112 -1.28 19.84 0.67
CA GLU A 112 -1.61 19.23 -0.61
C GLU A 112 -1.24 17.74 -0.63
N VAL A 113 -1.85 16.95 -1.51
CA VAL A 113 -1.62 15.51 -1.60
C VAL A 113 -1.30 15.05 -3.00
N LEU A 114 -0.34 14.12 -3.10
CA LEU A 114 -0.01 13.37 -4.30
C LEU A 114 -0.31 11.89 -4.01
N PRO A 115 -1.49 11.38 -4.41
CA PRO A 115 -1.82 9.98 -4.22
C PRO A 115 -1.09 9.10 -5.22
N ILE A 116 -0.54 8.01 -4.72
CA ILE A 116 -0.03 6.88 -5.50
C ILE A 116 -0.95 5.70 -5.22
N GLY A 117 -1.52 5.10 -6.29
CA GLY A 117 -2.54 4.06 -6.21
C GLY A 117 -3.96 4.60 -6.37
N THR A 118 -4.74 3.93 -7.21
CA THR A 118 -6.10 4.36 -7.60
C THR A 118 -7.09 4.31 -6.43
N THR A 119 -6.87 3.41 -5.45
CA THR A 119 -7.76 3.30 -4.28
C THR A 119 -7.69 4.57 -3.43
N GLY A 120 -6.48 5.06 -3.12
CA GLY A 120 -6.30 6.30 -2.37
C GLY A 120 -6.82 7.52 -3.12
N TYR A 121 -6.51 7.62 -4.41
CA TYR A 121 -7.03 8.69 -5.26
C TYR A 121 -8.58 8.73 -5.23
N ASN A 122 -9.23 7.57 -5.39
CA ASN A 122 -10.70 7.50 -5.38
C ASN A 122 -11.34 7.88 -4.03
N ILE A 123 -10.65 7.65 -2.93
CA ILE A 123 -11.10 8.08 -1.60
C ILE A 123 -10.90 9.59 -1.46
N LEU A 124 -9.68 10.08 -1.73
CA LEU A 124 -9.29 11.46 -1.48
C LEU A 124 -9.97 12.47 -2.40
N LYS A 125 -10.29 12.10 -3.65
CA LYS A 125 -10.95 13.01 -4.61
C LYS A 125 -12.34 13.49 -4.18
N ASN A 126 -12.96 12.82 -3.21
CA ASN A 126 -14.27 13.19 -2.68
C ASN A 126 -14.18 14.17 -1.50
N GLU A 127 -12.97 14.40 -0.97
CA GLU A 127 -12.73 15.37 0.09
C GLU A 127 -12.78 16.79 -0.47
N LYS A 128 -13.65 17.62 0.10
CA LYS A 128 -13.75 19.04 -0.26
C LYS A 128 -12.49 19.77 0.23
N ASP A 129 -12.03 20.73 -0.55
CA ASP A 129 -10.91 21.62 -0.23
C ASP A 129 -9.49 20.95 -0.24
N LEU A 130 -9.40 19.69 -0.68
CA LEU A 130 -8.12 19.01 -0.81
C LEU A 130 -7.52 19.18 -2.22
N ILE A 131 -6.35 19.81 -2.32
CA ILE A 131 -5.63 19.93 -3.59
C ILE A 131 -4.88 18.65 -3.89
N ILE A 132 -5.21 18.03 -5.02
CA ILE A 132 -4.69 16.71 -5.40
C ILE A 132 -3.83 16.81 -6.66
N HIS A 133 -2.62 16.24 -6.60
CA HIS A 133 -1.71 16.04 -7.72
C HIS A 133 -1.87 14.62 -8.26
N ASP A 134 -2.66 14.40 -9.29
CA ASP A 134 -3.08 13.07 -9.77
C ASP A 134 -2.16 12.44 -10.83
N LYS A 135 -1.08 13.14 -11.22
CA LYS A 135 -0.20 12.74 -12.33
C LYS A 135 0.44 11.35 -12.17
N PHE A 136 0.62 10.87 -10.94
CA PHE A 136 1.40 9.67 -10.63
C PHE A 136 0.56 8.55 -10.00
N VAL A 137 -0.76 8.61 -10.08
CA VAL A 137 -1.69 7.63 -9.48
C VAL A 137 -1.35 6.18 -9.88
N ASN A 138 -0.99 5.96 -11.14
CA ASN A 138 -0.79 4.60 -11.69
C ASN A 138 0.69 4.13 -11.70
N ILE A 139 1.58 4.82 -11.00
CA ILE A 139 3.03 4.50 -11.03
C ILE A 139 3.33 3.09 -10.49
N MET A 140 2.47 2.55 -9.60
CA MET A 140 2.62 1.22 -9.00
C MET A 140 2.29 0.06 -9.94
N GLU A 141 1.61 0.30 -11.06
CA GLU A 141 1.28 -0.75 -12.03
C GLU A 141 2.53 -1.33 -12.69
N ASN A 142 3.53 -0.48 -12.88
CA ASN A 142 4.84 -0.87 -13.38
C ASN A 142 5.90 0.01 -12.69
N LEU A 143 6.48 -0.52 -11.61
CA LEU A 143 7.45 0.19 -10.77
C LEU A 143 8.84 0.18 -11.43
N GLU A 144 9.04 1.08 -12.38
CA GLU A 144 10.30 1.29 -13.09
C GLU A 144 11.06 2.50 -12.53
N ILE A 145 12.38 2.38 -12.48
CA ILE A 145 13.28 3.47 -12.04
C ILE A 145 13.15 4.73 -12.91
N SER A 146 12.83 4.56 -14.19
CA SER A 146 12.54 5.66 -15.13
C SER A 146 11.39 6.53 -14.67
N LYS A 147 10.29 5.93 -14.25
CA LYS A 147 9.09 6.62 -13.73
C LYS A 147 9.37 7.29 -12.39
N ILE A 148 10.16 6.63 -11.52
CA ILE A 148 10.58 7.22 -10.23
C ILE A 148 11.43 8.47 -10.44
N ARG A 149 12.33 8.47 -11.42
CA ARG A 149 13.10 9.68 -11.76
C ARG A 149 12.22 10.84 -12.27
N ILE A 150 11.13 10.55 -12.97
CA ILE A 150 10.17 11.57 -13.39
C ILE A 150 9.40 12.11 -12.18
N LEU A 151 8.98 11.24 -11.27
CA LEU A 151 8.34 11.62 -9.99
C LEU A 151 9.29 12.48 -9.15
N GLU A 152 10.56 12.05 -8.96
CA GLU A 152 11.56 12.84 -8.23
C GLU A 152 11.74 14.24 -8.83
N LYS A 153 11.92 14.35 -10.15
CA LYS A 153 12.03 15.64 -10.82
C LYS A 153 10.82 16.54 -10.58
N TYR A 154 9.62 15.95 -10.58
CA TYR A 154 8.40 16.71 -10.32
C TYR A 154 8.35 17.21 -8.87
N LEU A 155 8.61 16.35 -7.89
CA LEU A 155 8.64 16.70 -6.47
C LEU A 155 9.71 17.76 -6.19
N PHE A 156 10.90 17.56 -6.76
CA PHE A 156 12.01 18.52 -6.63
C PHE A 156 11.69 19.88 -7.23
N LYS A 157 11.04 19.92 -8.40
CA LYS A 157 10.58 21.18 -9.00
C LYS A 157 9.63 21.93 -8.07
N LEU A 158 8.62 21.24 -7.51
CA LEU A 158 7.67 21.84 -6.58
C LEU A 158 8.36 22.36 -5.31
N PHE A 159 9.34 21.63 -4.80
CA PHE A 159 10.11 22.02 -3.63
C PHE A 159 11.03 23.23 -3.92
N LYS A 160 11.73 23.23 -5.06
CA LYS A 160 12.58 24.33 -5.51
C LYS A 160 11.79 25.62 -5.74
N GLU A 161 10.58 25.55 -6.25
CA GLU A 161 9.66 26.68 -6.41
C GLU A 161 9.14 27.24 -5.07
N LYS A 162 9.64 26.70 -3.94
CA LYS A 162 9.29 27.11 -2.57
C LYS A 162 7.79 27.02 -2.27
N LYS A 163 7.07 26.11 -2.91
CA LYS A 163 5.63 25.90 -2.69
C LYS A 163 5.34 25.19 -1.36
N PHE A 164 6.26 24.33 -0.92
CA PHE A 164 6.10 23.49 0.26
C PHE A 164 7.29 23.64 1.22
N LYS A 165 7.01 23.60 2.51
CA LYS A 165 8.00 23.51 3.58
C LYS A 165 8.69 22.17 3.57
N LYS A 166 7.89 21.12 3.43
CA LYS A 166 8.34 19.72 3.41
C LYS A 166 7.58 18.91 2.36
N ILE A 167 8.20 17.82 1.92
CA ILE A 167 7.52 16.73 1.20
C ILE A 167 7.64 15.47 2.05
N VAL A 168 6.49 14.93 2.44
CA VAL A 168 6.39 13.77 3.35
C VAL A 168 5.82 12.59 2.59
N LEU A 169 6.51 11.45 2.64
CA LEU A 169 6.06 10.19 2.07
C LEU A 169 5.36 9.35 3.14
N ILE A 170 4.08 9.04 2.94
CA ILE A 170 3.32 8.11 3.78
C ILE A 170 3.25 6.76 3.06
N TYR A 171 3.85 5.75 3.67
CA TYR A 171 4.03 4.44 3.06
C TYR A 171 3.86 3.32 4.10
N THR A 172 3.70 2.09 3.64
CA THR A 172 3.62 0.92 4.53
C THR A 172 4.96 0.22 4.60
N HIS A 173 5.59 0.29 5.77
CA HIS A 173 6.83 -0.39 6.08
C HIS A 173 6.59 -1.89 6.31
N TYR A 174 7.34 -2.72 5.62
CA TYR A 174 7.30 -4.17 5.74
C TYR A 174 8.17 -4.64 6.90
N LYS A 175 7.57 -5.32 7.88
CA LYS A 175 8.32 -6.00 8.96
C LYS A 175 8.46 -7.49 8.68
N ASN A 176 7.35 -8.15 8.39
CA ASN A 176 7.28 -9.57 8.03
C ASN A 176 5.95 -9.87 7.31
N ALA A 177 5.73 -11.12 6.95
CA ALA A 177 4.56 -11.56 6.19
C ALA A 177 3.19 -11.30 6.87
N ILE A 178 3.17 -11.04 8.18
CA ILE A 178 1.95 -10.84 8.98
C ILE A 178 1.86 -9.39 9.49
N SER A 179 3.01 -8.77 9.78
CA SER A 179 3.10 -7.46 10.43
C SER A 179 3.71 -6.43 9.49
N PHE A 180 2.97 -5.36 9.26
CA PHE A 180 3.40 -4.17 8.54
C PHE A 180 2.83 -2.93 9.25
N GLN A 181 3.51 -1.80 9.12
CA GLN A 181 3.17 -0.56 9.82
C GLN A 181 3.24 0.61 8.87
N VAL A 182 2.22 1.46 8.88
CA VAL A 182 2.27 2.73 8.15
C VAL A 182 3.27 3.66 8.85
N LYS A 183 4.16 4.25 8.06
CA LYS A 183 5.14 5.25 8.51
C LYS A 183 5.07 6.48 7.63
N SER A 184 5.39 7.61 8.22
CA SER A 184 5.73 8.85 7.51
C SER A 184 7.24 9.00 7.43
N PHE A 185 7.74 9.47 6.28
CA PHE A 185 9.15 9.73 6.03
C PHE A 185 9.31 11.10 5.39
N ASP A 186 10.11 11.97 6.00
CA ASP A 186 10.44 13.28 5.44
C ASP A 186 11.37 13.08 4.24
N LEU A 187 10.81 13.23 3.03
CA LEU A 187 11.55 13.00 1.79
C LEU A 187 12.39 14.21 1.40
N LEU A 188 11.85 15.40 1.59
CA LEU A 188 12.50 16.67 1.39
C LEU A 188 12.07 17.66 2.48
N PRO A 189 13.02 18.42 3.06
CA PRO A 189 14.47 18.34 2.86
C PRO A 189 15.04 17.01 3.36
N ILE A 190 16.21 16.62 2.83
CA ILE A 190 16.90 15.42 3.28
C ILE A 190 17.44 15.66 4.68
N THR A 191 17.06 14.84 5.64
CA THR A 191 17.68 14.74 6.95
C THR A 191 18.73 13.64 6.93
N PHE A 192 19.92 13.90 7.46
CA PHE A 192 21.00 12.92 7.53
C PHE A 192 21.70 12.97 8.89
N ASP A 193 22.18 11.80 9.31
CA ASP A 193 22.96 11.70 10.54
C ASP A 193 24.39 12.17 10.26
N LEU A 194 24.86 13.13 11.07
CA LEU A 194 26.23 13.61 10.97
C LEU A 194 27.19 12.49 11.40
N VAL A 195 28.12 12.16 10.53
CA VAL A 195 29.21 11.23 10.82
C VAL A 195 30.41 12.03 11.31
N GLU A 196 30.77 11.88 12.57
CA GLU A 196 31.86 12.66 13.21
C GLU A 196 33.23 12.42 12.56
N LYS A 197 33.47 11.23 12.06
CA LYS A 197 34.73 10.84 11.37
C LYS A 197 34.40 10.21 10.03
N THR A 198 34.22 11.03 9.01
CA THR A 198 34.19 10.53 7.63
C THR A 198 35.61 10.21 7.17
N LYS A 199 35.77 9.06 6.49
CA LYS A 199 37.05 8.69 5.83
C LYS A 199 37.28 9.43 4.50
N LEU A 200 36.34 10.30 4.15
CA LEU A 200 36.31 10.99 2.86
C LEU A 200 36.97 12.36 3.00
N ASN A 201 38.01 12.63 2.18
CA ASN A 201 38.65 13.94 2.14
C ASN A 201 37.98 14.79 1.06
N PRO A 202 37.69 16.10 1.33
CA PRO A 202 37.05 16.99 0.35
C PRO A 202 37.79 17.11 -0.98
N GLY A 203 39.12 16.89 -1.00
CA GLY A 203 39.95 16.98 -2.19
C GLY A 203 39.90 15.75 -3.14
N ASP A 204 39.26 14.65 -2.73
CA ASP A 204 39.25 13.40 -3.50
C ASP A 204 38.10 13.34 -4.55
N TYR A 205 37.41 14.46 -4.81
CA TYR A 205 36.19 14.50 -5.63
C TYR A 205 36.33 15.34 -6.89
N ASP A 206 35.85 14.79 -8.01
CA ASP A 206 35.82 15.46 -9.31
C ASP A 206 34.38 15.92 -9.68
N PRO A 207 34.16 17.20 -10.03
CA PRO A 207 35.10 18.33 -10.02
C PRO A 207 35.33 18.93 -8.62
N ASN A 208 34.40 18.71 -7.67
CA ASN A 208 34.48 19.12 -6.28
C ASN A 208 33.41 18.39 -5.43
N ILE A 209 33.57 18.46 -4.12
CA ILE A 209 32.67 17.75 -3.18
C ILE A 209 31.22 18.27 -3.23
N ALA A 210 31.00 19.58 -3.48
CA ALA A 210 29.66 20.15 -3.55
C ALA A 210 28.85 19.57 -4.73
N SER A 211 29.44 19.49 -5.92
CA SER A 211 28.81 18.86 -7.10
C SER A 211 28.57 17.36 -6.91
N PHE A 212 29.49 16.68 -6.23
CA PHE A 212 29.35 15.27 -5.89
C PHE A 212 28.20 15.06 -4.89
N ALA A 213 28.14 15.86 -3.83
CA ALA A 213 27.08 15.84 -2.82
C ALA A 213 25.69 16.04 -3.45
N HIS A 214 25.57 16.98 -4.39
CA HIS A 214 24.31 17.18 -5.13
C HIS A 214 23.88 15.92 -5.91
N ARG A 215 24.82 15.25 -6.62
CA ARG A 215 24.53 14.03 -7.36
C ARG A 215 24.14 12.87 -6.44
N VAL A 216 24.80 12.75 -5.29
CA VAL A 216 24.51 11.71 -4.28
C VAL A 216 23.17 11.98 -3.63
N ALA A 217 22.86 13.21 -3.23
CA ALA A 217 21.57 13.61 -2.66
C ALA A 217 20.42 13.27 -3.60
N LYS A 218 20.54 13.59 -4.89
CA LYS A 218 19.55 13.23 -5.91
C LYS A 218 19.37 11.71 -6.03
N LYS A 219 20.48 10.96 -6.05
CA LYS A 219 20.44 9.49 -6.11
C LYS A 219 19.78 8.91 -4.86
N PHE A 220 20.02 9.47 -3.69
CA PHE A 220 19.39 9.08 -2.44
C PHE A 220 17.88 9.26 -2.50
N VAL A 221 17.37 10.43 -2.93
CA VAL A 221 15.91 10.67 -3.05
C VAL A 221 15.26 9.67 -3.99
N VAL A 222 15.84 9.43 -5.17
CA VAL A 222 15.33 8.44 -6.13
C VAL A 222 15.30 7.03 -5.51
N SER A 223 16.37 6.63 -4.83
CA SER A 223 16.48 5.32 -4.18
C SER A 223 15.50 5.19 -3.02
N THR A 224 15.30 6.25 -2.24
CA THR A 224 14.34 6.30 -1.13
C THR A 224 12.90 6.13 -1.65
N ILE A 225 12.49 6.90 -2.65
CA ILE A 225 11.15 6.75 -3.25
C ILE A 225 10.98 5.31 -3.73
N TYR A 226 11.95 4.78 -4.47
CA TYR A 226 11.87 3.45 -5.04
C TYR A 226 11.71 2.36 -3.97
N ILE A 227 12.58 2.34 -2.95
CA ILE A 227 12.53 1.31 -1.92
C ILE A 227 11.25 1.41 -1.08
N LYS A 228 10.78 2.61 -0.75
CA LYS A 228 9.55 2.81 0.05
C LYS A 228 8.28 2.43 -0.73
N LEU A 229 8.24 2.67 -2.02
CA LEU A 229 7.18 2.16 -2.90
C LEU A 229 7.24 0.64 -3.01
N PHE A 230 8.43 0.07 -3.12
CA PHE A 230 8.61 -1.38 -3.18
C PHE A 230 8.19 -2.08 -1.87
N GLU A 231 8.57 -1.52 -0.70
CA GLU A 231 8.09 -1.99 0.60
C GLU A 231 6.57 -1.95 0.71
N SER A 232 5.96 -0.86 0.25
CA SER A 232 4.50 -0.70 0.24
C SER A 232 3.84 -1.75 -0.64
N PHE A 233 4.40 -2.03 -1.82
CA PHE A 233 3.87 -3.05 -2.72
C PHE A 233 4.01 -4.46 -2.15
N LEU A 234 5.15 -4.77 -1.53
CA LEU A 234 5.36 -6.03 -0.82
C LEU A 234 4.34 -6.21 0.32
N SER A 235 4.14 -5.16 1.14
CA SER A 235 3.17 -5.14 2.23
C SER A 235 1.72 -5.27 1.73
N GLU A 236 1.39 -4.64 0.61
CA GLU A 236 0.09 -4.77 -0.07
C GLU A 236 -0.20 -6.22 -0.45
N GLN A 237 0.76 -6.91 -1.09
CA GLN A 237 0.58 -8.30 -1.50
C GLN A 237 0.47 -9.24 -0.29
N ALA A 238 1.24 -9.00 0.77
CA ALA A 238 1.12 -9.73 2.03
C ALA A 238 -0.26 -9.53 2.67
N SER A 239 -0.73 -8.29 2.77
CA SER A 239 -2.04 -7.95 3.32
C SER A 239 -3.19 -8.55 2.52
N ARG A 240 -3.11 -8.50 1.19
CA ARG A 240 -4.11 -9.11 0.31
C ARG A 240 -4.12 -10.62 0.46
N ARG A 241 -2.99 -11.30 0.48
CA ARG A 241 -2.89 -12.74 0.71
C ARG A 241 -3.58 -13.12 2.02
N ASN A 242 -3.26 -12.41 3.12
CA ASN A 242 -3.83 -12.68 4.44
C ASN A 242 -5.35 -12.43 4.47
N ALA A 243 -5.82 -11.34 3.85
CA ALA A 243 -7.25 -11.03 3.75
C ALA A 243 -8.01 -12.10 2.96
N MET A 244 -7.45 -12.57 1.83
CA MET A 244 -8.07 -13.61 1.01
C MET A 244 -8.04 -14.98 1.70
N GLU A 245 -7.01 -15.29 2.47
CA GLU A 245 -6.95 -16.50 3.28
C GLU A 245 -8.04 -16.53 4.35
N ASN A 246 -8.26 -15.42 5.05
CA ASN A 246 -9.33 -15.29 6.03
C ASN A 246 -10.70 -15.38 5.37
N ALA A 247 -10.89 -14.74 4.20
CA ALA A 247 -12.13 -14.83 3.44
C ALA A 247 -12.43 -16.27 2.97
N ASP A 248 -11.40 -17.02 2.54
CA ASP A 248 -11.52 -18.43 2.13
C ASP A 248 -11.94 -19.34 3.30
N LYS A 249 -11.33 -19.16 4.48
CA LYS A 249 -11.71 -19.87 5.71
C LYS A 249 -13.15 -19.56 6.12
N ASN A 250 -13.51 -18.28 6.18
CA ASN A 250 -14.87 -17.86 6.53
C ASN A 250 -15.92 -18.38 5.55
N ALA A 251 -15.60 -18.40 4.25
CA ALA A 251 -16.48 -18.97 3.23
C ALA A 251 -16.70 -20.48 3.43
N SER A 252 -15.63 -21.22 3.76
CA SER A 252 -15.74 -22.66 4.06
C SER A 252 -16.66 -22.94 5.23
N GLU A 253 -16.45 -22.26 6.35
CA GLU A 253 -17.29 -22.40 7.55
C GLU A 253 -18.76 -22.06 7.28
N LEU A 254 -18.99 -21.02 6.47
CA LEU A 254 -20.35 -20.60 6.12
C LEU A 254 -21.04 -21.61 5.21
N ILE A 255 -20.32 -22.23 4.26
CA ILE A 255 -20.81 -23.31 3.41
C ILE A 255 -21.22 -24.50 4.28
N ASP A 256 -20.40 -24.92 5.25
CA ASP A 256 -20.70 -26.06 6.11
C ASP A 256 -21.95 -25.80 6.98
N LYS A 257 -22.07 -24.60 7.57
CA LYS A 257 -23.28 -24.19 8.31
C LYS A 257 -24.54 -24.21 7.42
N LEU A 258 -24.43 -23.73 6.20
CA LEU A 258 -25.56 -23.70 5.25
C LEU A 258 -25.93 -25.11 4.76
N LYS A 259 -24.96 -26.01 4.58
CA LYS A 259 -25.24 -27.44 4.26
C LYS A 259 -26.02 -28.13 5.36
N ILE A 260 -25.70 -27.88 6.63
CA ILE A 260 -26.47 -28.40 7.77
C ILE A 260 -27.90 -27.85 7.75
N GLN A 261 -28.07 -26.55 7.54
CA GLN A 261 -29.39 -25.92 7.43
C GLN A 261 -30.19 -26.48 6.24
N PHE A 262 -29.56 -26.68 5.10
CA PHE A 262 -30.17 -27.28 3.92
C PHE A 262 -30.70 -28.68 4.19
N ASN A 263 -29.88 -29.54 4.83
CA ASN A 263 -30.25 -30.89 5.16
C ASN A 263 -31.44 -30.95 6.15
N LYS A 264 -31.44 -30.10 7.19
CA LYS A 264 -32.56 -29.96 8.13
C LYS A 264 -33.85 -29.52 7.41
N ALA A 265 -33.75 -28.49 6.56
CA ALA A 265 -34.92 -28.00 5.80
C ALA A 265 -35.42 -29.05 4.80
N ARG A 266 -34.52 -29.83 4.16
CA ARG A 266 -34.89 -30.92 3.27
C ARG A 266 -35.65 -32.02 4.00
N GLN A 267 -35.13 -32.46 5.16
CA GLN A 267 -35.81 -33.48 5.98
C GLN A 267 -37.19 -33.02 6.41
N ALA A 268 -37.33 -31.78 6.88
CA ALA A 268 -38.63 -31.20 7.26
C ALA A 268 -39.60 -31.12 6.07
N ALA A 269 -39.12 -30.75 4.88
CA ALA A 269 -39.94 -30.73 3.66
C ALA A 269 -40.44 -32.11 3.26
N ILE A 270 -39.56 -33.13 3.28
CA ILE A 270 -39.92 -34.53 3.00
C ILE A 270 -40.97 -35.06 4.00
N THR A 271 -40.74 -34.80 5.30
CA THR A 271 -41.68 -35.19 6.34
C THR A 271 -43.07 -34.57 6.13
N GLN A 272 -43.09 -33.27 5.77
CA GLN A 272 -44.34 -32.57 5.48
C GLN A 272 -45.05 -33.18 4.25
N GLU A 273 -44.34 -33.41 3.14
CA GLU A 273 -44.90 -34.03 1.93
C GLU A 273 -45.47 -35.41 2.21
N ILE A 274 -44.77 -36.25 3.00
CA ILE A 274 -45.29 -37.57 3.43
C ILE A 274 -46.56 -37.40 4.26
N THR A 275 -46.55 -36.46 5.23
CA THR A 275 -47.74 -36.23 6.09
C THR A 275 -48.93 -35.73 5.27
N GLU A 276 -48.73 -34.85 4.31
CA GLU A 276 -49.77 -34.35 3.40
C GLU A 276 -50.35 -35.46 2.51
N VAL A 277 -49.50 -36.35 1.98
CA VAL A 277 -49.93 -37.51 1.18
C VAL A 277 -50.73 -38.52 2.03
N VAL A 278 -50.28 -38.82 3.27
CA VAL A 278 -50.98 -39.73 4.18
C VAL A 278 -52.33 -39.15 4.59
N ALA A 279 -52.39 -37.85 4.99
CA ALA A 279 -53.62 -37.19 5.36
C ALA A 279 -54.62 -37.10 4.18
N GLY A 280 -54.10 -36.85 2.94
CA GLY A 280 -54.94 -36.86 1.73
C GLY A 280 -55.48 -38.22 1.34
N SER A 281 -54.77 -39.33 1.66
CA SER A 281 -55.23 -40.71 1.43
C SER A 281 -56.33 -41.11 2.43
N LEU A 282 -56.22 -40.67 3.69
CA LEU A 282 -57.24 -40.96 4.71
C LEU A 282 -58.58 -40.27 4.43
N ASN A 283 -58.56 -39.07 3.86
CA ASN A 283 -59.79 -38.35 3.47
C ASN A 283 -60.49 -38.93 2.23
N LYS A 284 -59.90 -39.89 1.54
CA LYS A 284 -60.49 -40.54 0.35
C LYS A 284 -61.26 -41.83 0.67
N TRP A 285 -61.15 -42.29 1.92
CA TRP A 285 -61.74 -43.54 2.38
C TRP A 285 -62.77 -43.35 3.55
N GLY A 286 -63.14 -42.13 3.84
CA GLY A 286 -64.24 -41.74 4.70
C GLY A 286 -65.30 -41.01 3.89
#